data_6e85913e42aa7474cad80a2732173f4a
#
_entry.id   6e85913e42aa7474cad80a2732173f4a
#
_cell.length_a   1.000
_cell.length_b   1.000
_cell.length_c   1.000
_cell.angle_alpha   90.00
_cell.angle_beta   90.00
_cell.angle_gamma   90.00
#
_symmetry.space_group_name_H-M   'P 1'
#
loop_
_entity.id
_entity.type
_entity.pdbx_description
1 polymer ?
#
loop_
_entity_poly.entity_id
_entity_poly.type
_entity_poly.pdbx_seq_one_letter_code
_entity_poly.pdbx_strand_id
1 'polypeptide(L)'
;RKNPYGRLAIRTIGNLRSENDEPLNGLELAYDSVLSGKPGIYHKQKVSNRYINLVDTPAVDGYDVVTTIDVGMQDLTEKVLGDQLRSIGARAGMCILMEVQTGNVKAISSLSRLENGNYAEIDPRAVTNMMEPGSVFKPMSFMVAMDDGKITMNTTCNTGNGIREMHGRKMRDSDWRKGGNGVLTVPE
;
A
#
# COMPACT_ATOMS: atom_id res chain seq x y z
N ARG A 1 -14.11 11.65 16.79
CA ARG A 1 -12.96 11.46 15.87
C ARG A 1 -12.74 12.72 15.03
N LYS A 2 -11.47 13.09 14.80
CA LYS A 2 -11.11 14.18 13.89
C LYS A 2 -10.28 13.61 12.75
N ASN A 3 -10.65 13.91 11.50
CA ASN A 3 -9.89 13.57 10.31
C ASN A 3 -9.36 14.87 9.69
N PRO A 4 -8.22 15.40 10.15
CA PRO A 4 -7.74 16.73 9.74
C PRO A 4 -7.44 16.82 8.24
N TYR A 5 -7.15 15.68 7.61
CA TYR A 5 -6.86 15.59 6.17
C TYR A 5 -8.01 14.93 5.37
N GLY A 6 -9.20 14.92 5.93
CA GLY A 6 -10.40 14.41 5.26
C GLY A 6 -10.31 12.92 4.93
N ARG A 7 -10.30 12.57 3.64
CA ARG A 7 -10.26 11.19 3.14
C ARG A 7 -8.89 10.73 2.67
N LEU A 8 -7.85 11.53 2.86
CA LEU A 8 -6.50 11.22 2.43
C LEU A 8 -6.01 9.91 3.06
N ALA A 9 -5.51 8.97 2.24
CA ALA A 9 -5.06 7.64 2.65
C ALA A 9 -6.09 6.85 3.49
N ILE A 10 -7.39 7.09 3.26
CA ILE A 10 -8.46 6.59 4.13
C ILE A 10 -8.47 5.06 4.27
N ARG A 11 -8.06 4.32 3.24
CA ARG A 11 -8.01 2.86 3.28
C ARG A 11 -6.76 2.32 3.94
N THR A 12 -5.69 3.09 3.94
CA THR A 12 -4.44 2.77 4.63
C THR A 12 -4.57 3.07 6.11
N ILE A 13 -5.01 4.28 6.46
CA ILE A 13 -5.24 4.66 7.86
C ILE A 13 -6.36 3.82 8.46
N GLY A 14 -7.47 3.71 7.76
CA GLY A 14 -8.62 2.93 8.19
C GLY A 14 -9.81 3.77 8.64
N ASN A 15 -10.89 3.07 8.85
CA ASN A 15 -12.16 3.63 9.33
C ASN A 15 -12.63 2.90 10.59
N LEU A 16 -13.39 3.63 11.39
CA LEU A 16 -14.15 3.07 12.49
C LEU A 16 -15.62 2.89 12.07
N ARG A 17 -16.29 1.93 12.66
CA ARG A 17 -17.74 1.76 12.55
C ARG A 17 -18.43 2.89 13.30
N SER A 18 -19.42 3.54 12.69
CA SER A 18 -20.09 4.71 13.27
C SER A 18 -20.94 4.40 14.51
N GLU A 19 -21.33 3.14 14.70
CA GLU A 19 -22.25 2.75 15.78
C GLU A 19 -21.54 2.52 17.12
N ASN A 20 -20.31 2.02 17.10
CA ASN A 20 -19.59 1.57 18.29
C ASN A 20 -18.09 1.89 18.28
N ASP A 21 -17.63 2.70 17.32
CA ASP A 21 -16.22 3.06 17.11
C ASP A 21 -15.27 1.85 16.94
N GLU A 22 -15.78 0.68 16.57
CA GLU A 22 -14.95 -0.48 16.24
C GLU A 22 -14.15 -0.26 14.94
N PRO A 23 -12.88 -0.65 14.91
CA PRO A 23 -12.07 -0.52 13.71
C PRO A 23 -12.55 -1.48 12.60
N LEU A 24 -12.62 -0.97 11.37
CA LEU A 24 -13.09 -1.72 10.20
C LEU A 24 -11.97 -2.24 9.32
N ASN A 25 -10.90 -1.47 9.17
CA ASN A 25 -9.81 -1.76 8.24
C ASN A 25 -8.58 -0.89 8.52
N GLY A 26 -7.52 -1.11 7.72
CA GLY A 26 -6.32 -0.31 7.73
C GLY A 26 -5.51 -0.42 9.03
N LEU A 27 -4.74 0.62 9.32
CA LEU A 27 -3.93 0.70 10.53
C LEU A 27 -4.79 0.73 11.80
N GLU A 28 -5.98 1.33 11.73
CA GLU A 28 -6.94 1.32 12.85
C GLU A 28 -7.25 -0.11 13.31
N LEU A 29 -7.52 -1.01 12.35
CA LEU A 29 -7.79 -2.42 12.68
C LEU A 29 -6.51 -3.18 13.06
N ALA A 30 -5.41 -2.97 12.32
CA ALA A 30 -4.18 -3.69 12.55
C ALA A 30 -3.53 -3.39 13.91
N TYR A 31 -3.72 -2.17 14.40
CA TYR A 31 -3.16 -1.69 15.66
C TYR A 31 -4.22 -1.41 16.74
N ASP A 32 -5.41 -2.00 16.60
CA ASP A 32 -6.51 -1.78 17.55
C ASP A 32 -6.09 -2.03 19.00
N SER A 33 -5.38 -3.12 19.27
CA SER A 33 -4.88 -3.46 20.60
C SER A 33 -3.92 -2.43 21.22
N VAL A 34 -3.31 -1.59 20.37
CA VAL A 34 -2.38 -0.53 20.77
C VAL A 34 -3.11 0.81 20.88
N LEU A 35 -3.99 1.10 19.93
CA LEU A 35 -4.75 2.35 19.83
C LEU A 35 -5.89 2.41 20.84
N SER A 36 -6.56 1.28 21.09
CA SER A 36 -7.66 1.19 22.04
C SER A 36 -7.12 1.16 23.47
N GLY A 37 -7.54 2.10 24.27
CA GLY A 37 -7.25 2.11 25.70
C GLY A 37 -8.11 1.11 26.47
N LYS A 38 -8.25 1.35 27.77
CA LYS A 38 -9.17 0.62 28.63
C LYS A 38 -10.33 1.53 29.01
N PRO A 39 -11.59 1.14 28.77
CA PRO A 39 -12.73 1.96 29.15
C PRO A 39 -12.80 2.12 30.67
N GLY A 40 -13.10 3.33 31.10
CA GLY A 40 -13.41 3.60 32.48
C GLY A 40 -14.83 3.18 32.85
N ILE A 41 -15.03 2.94 34.14
CA ILE A 41 -16.37 2.63 34.69
C ILE A 41 -16.78 3.76 35.62
N TYR A 42 -17.99 4.25 35.44
CA TYR A 42 -18.57 5.23 36.35
C TYR A 42 -20.02 4.86 36.65
N HIS A 43 -20.49 5.24 37.83
CA HIS A 43 -21.88 5.19 38.17
C HIS A 43 -22.47 6.58 38.46
N LYS A 44 -23.78 6.72 38.25
CA LYS A 44 -24.48 7.96 38.54
C LYS A 44 -25.01 7.92 39.98
N GLN A 45 -24.56 8.84 40.80
CA GLN A 45 -25.08 9.02 42.15
C GLN A 45 -25.93 10.29 42.24
N LYS A 46 -27.09 10.17 42.86
CA LYS A 46 -27.95 11.34 43.13
C LYS A 46 -27.47 12.02 44.41
N VAL A 47 -27.05 13.28 44.25
CA VAL A 47 -26.68 14.15 45.39
C VAL A 47 -27.62 15.34 45.38
N SER A 48 -28.49 15.42 46.40
CA SER A 48 -29.61 16.36 46.46
C SER A 48 -30.49 16.27 45.22
N ASN A 49 -30.61 17.28 44.40
CA ASN A 49 -31.43 17.30 43.17
C ASN A 49 -30.67 17.13 41.86
N ARG A 50 -29.37 16.73 41.92
CA ARG A 50 -28.51 16.55 40.74
C ARG A 50 -27.89 15.16 40.74
N TYR A 51 -27.67 14.63 39.54
CA TYR A 51 -26.86 13.42 39.36
C TYR A 51 -25.41 13.84 39.08
N ILE A 52 -24.49 13.23 39.80
CA ILE A 52 -23.04 13.34 39.54
C ILE A 52 -22.49 11.99 39.10
N ASN A 53 -21.52 12.00 38.19
CA ASN A 53 -20.82 10.81 37.78
C ASN A 53 -19.67 10.57 38.77
N LEU A 54 -19.68 9.45 39.45
CA LEU A 54 -18.54 8.99 40.25
C LEU A 54 -17.77 7.95 39.46
N VAL A 55 -16.47 8.17 39.32
CA VAL A 55 -15.56 7.26 38.58
C VAL A 55 -15.17 6.12 39.50
N ASP A 56 -15.55 4.88 39.15
CA ASP A 56 -15.17 3.66 39.87
C ASP A 56 -13.80 3.19 39.40
N THR A 57 -13.58 3.21 38.09
CA THR A 57 -12.32 2.87 37.47
C THR A 57 -12.01 3.93 36.41
N PRO A 58 -10.85 4.61 36.48
CA PRO A 58 -10.48 5.59 35.49
C PRO A 58 -10.24 4.92 34.12
N ALA A 59 -10.58 5.62 33.06
CA ALA A 59 -10.18 5.21 31.71
C ALA A 59 -8.66 5.33 31.56
N VAL A 60 -8.10 4.45 30.75
CA VAL A 60 -6.68 4.49 30.35
C VAL A 60 -6.63 4.70 28.85
N ASP A 61 -6.00 5.78 28.40
CA ASP A 61 -5.84 6.07 26.99
C ASP A 61 -4.97 5.05 26.29
N GLY A 62 -5.22 4.80 25.01
CA GLY A 62 -4.35 3.99 24.16
C GLY A 62 -3.06 4.74 23.79
N TYR A 63 -2.23 4.08 23.00
CA TYR A 63 -0.99 4.67 22.49
C TYR A 63 -1.22 5.28 21.11
N ASP A 64 -0.31 6.14 20.69
CA ASP A 64 -0.26 6.70 19.35
C ASP A 64 0.53 5.77 18.40
N VAL A 65 0.11 5.71 17.15
CA VAL A 65 0.86 5.05 16.07
C VAL A 65 1.35 6.13 15.10
N VAL A 66 2.67 6.28 15.02
CA VAL A 66 3.33 7.21 14.10
C VAL A 66 3.66 6.48 12.80
N THR A 67 3.13 6.96 11.69
CA THR A 67 3.37 6.38 10.36
C THR A 67 4.50 7.10 9.63
N THR A 68 5.05 6.46 8.60
CA THR A 68 6.04 7.05 7.70
C THR A 68 5.41 7.84 6.55
N ILE A 69 4.07 7.87 6.47
CA ILE A 69 3.34 8.60 5.41
C ILE A 69 3.59 10.09 5.56
N ASP A 70 4.03 10.71 4.48
CA ASP A 70 4.13 12.15 4.35
C ASP A 70 2.86 12.72 3.74
N VAL A 71 2.21 13.63 4.43
CA VAL A 71 0.90 14.18 4.02
C VAL A 71 0.98 14.90 2.68
N GLY A 72 2.05 15.66 2.44
CA GLY A 72 2.22 16.39 1.18
C GLY A 72 2.47 15.44 0.00
N MET A 73 3.31 14.43 0.21
CA MET A 73 3.56 13.40 -0.80
C MET A 73 2.30 12.56 -1.07
N GLN A 74 1.53 12.24 -0.05
CA GLN A 74 0.27 11.51 -0.19
C GLN A 74 -0.76 12.29 -1.02
N ASP A 75 -0.97 13.57 -0.69
CA ASP A 75 -1.90 14.45 -1.41
C ASP A 75 -1.50 14.59 -2.89
N LEU A 76 -0.22 14.85 -3.15
CA LEU A 76 0.30 14.92 -4.51
C LEU A 76 0.12 13.60 -5.26
N THR A 77 0.40 12.47 -4.61
CA THR A 77 0.27 11.15 -5.22
C THR A 77 -1.17 10.84 -5.60
N GLU A 78 -2.14 11.11 -4.72
CA GLU A 78 -3.56 10.92 -5.02
C GLU A 78 -4.02 11.80 -6.18
N LYS A 79 -3.61 13.07 -6.18
CA LYS A 79 -3.95 14.02 -7.24
C LYS A 79 -3.41 13.57 -8.59
N VAL A 80 -2.11 13.31 -8.69
CA VAL A 80 -1.45 12.91 -9.95
C VAL A 80 -2.00 11.59 -10.46
N LEU A 81 -2.20 10.60 -9.57
CA LEU A 81 -2.84 9.34 -9.94
C LEU A 81 -4.25 9.57 -10.49
N GLY A 82 -5.06 10.36 -9.81
CA GLY A 82 -6.42 10.67 -10.23
C GLY A 82 -6.47 11.38 -11.58
N ASP A 83 -5.58 12.33 -11.83
CA ASP A 83 -5.48 13.05 -13.10
C ASP A 83 -5.08 12.10 -14.23
N GLN A 84 -4.10 11.22 -14.00
CA GLN A 84 -3.69 10.23 -14.99
C GLN A 84 -4.81 9.24 -15.29
N LEU A 85 -5.51 8.72 -14.29
CA LEU A 85 -6.62 7.79 -14.48
C LEU A 85 -7.77 8.42 -15.29
N ARG A 86 -8.07 9.71 -15.06
CA ARG A 86 -9.06 10.45 -15.84
C ARG A 86 -8.62 10.60 -17.29
N SER A 87 -7.36 10.95 -17.52
CA SER A 87 -6.83 11.19 -18.88
C SER A 87 -6.88 9.96 -19.76
N ILE A 88 -6.63 8.77 -19.20
CA ILE A 88 -6.63 7.50 -19.95
C ILE A 88 -7.94 6.72 -19.82
N GLY A 89 -8.91 7.21 -19.05
CA GLY A 89 -10.19 6.53 -18.83
C GLY A 89 -10.09 5.19 -18.10
N ALA A 90 -9.05 4.96 -17.32
CA ALA A 90 -8.83 3.69 -16.62
C ALA A 90 -9.89 3.43 -15.55
N ARG A 91 -10.17 2.15 -15.26
CA ARG A 91 -11.12 1.76 -14.21
C ARG A 91 -10.58 1.94 -12.80
N ALA A 92 -9.29 1.70 -12.63
CA ALA A 92 -8.61 1.83 -11.35
C ALA A 92 -7.11 1.95 -11.56
N GLY A 93 -6.41 2.43 -10.53
CA GLY A 93 -4.96 2.47 -10.48
C GLY A 93 -4.47 2.57 -9.05
N MET A 94 -3.20 2.29 -8.88
CA MET A 94 -2.52 2.36 -7.59
C MET A 94 -1.13 2.97 -7.76
N CYS A 95 -0.67 3.63 -6.71
CA CYS A 95 0.66 4.20 -6.63
C CYS A 95 1.21 4.03 -5.23
N ILE A 96 2.44 3.55 -5.12
CA ILE A 96 3.19 3.48 -3.86
C ILE A 96 4.47 4.27 -4.05
N LEU A 97 4.71 5.23 -3.17
CA LEU A 97 5.96 5.99 -3.11
C LEU A 97 6.76 5.52 -1.90
N MET A 98 7.93 4.96 -2.18
CA MET A 98 8.82 4.41 -1.17
C MET A 98 10.19 5.09 -1.22
N GLU A 99 10.71 5.44 -0.08
CA GLU A 99 12.08 5.94 0.07
C GLU A 99 13.07 4.78 -0.06
N VAL A 100 13.94 4.84 -1.08
CA VAL A 100 14.81 3.71 -1.44
C VAL A 100 15.78 3.33 -0.32
N GLN A 101 16.31 4.32 0.41
CA GLN A 101 17.34 4.08 1.43
C GLN A 101 16.81 3.44 2.70
N THR A 102 15.57 3.74 3.06
CA THR A 102 14.97 3.31 4.33
C THR A 102 13.90 2.23 4.15
N GLY A 103 13.32 2.11 2.95
CA GLY A 103 12.14 1.30 2.70
C GLY A 103 10.84 1.91 3.23
N ASN A 104 10.88 3.14 3.75
CA ASN A 104 9.71 3.82 4.29
C ASN A 104 8.71 4.14 3.18
N VAL A 105 7.45 3.72 3.36
CA VAL A 105 6.36 4.13 2.48
C VAL A 105 5.96 5.56 2.84
N LYS A 106 6.16 6.49 1.90
CA LYS A 106 5.83 7.92 2.04
C LYS A 106 4.43 8.24 1.53
N ALA A 107 3.96 7.50 0.55
CA ALA A 107 2.58 7.60 0.06
C ALA A 107 2.09 6.25 -0.46
N ILE A 108 0.80 6.00 -0.31
CA ILE A 108 0.12 4.83 -0.87
C ILE A 108 -1.31 5.24 -1.24
N SER A 109 -1.64 5.12 -2.51
CA SER A 109 -2.94 5.49 -3.04
C SER A 109 -3.49 4.40 -3.95
N SER A 110 -4.78 4.13 -3.82
CA SER A 110 -5.53 3.15 -4.63
C SER A 110 -6.85 3.76 -5.02
N LEU A 111 -6.97 4.22 -6.25
CA LEU A 111 -8.16 4.88 -6.75
C LEU A 111 -8.96 3.98 -7.70
N SER A 112 -10.25 3.96 -7.52
CA SER A 112 -11.21 3.26 -8.39
C SER A 112 -12.26 4.22 -8.91
N ARG A 113 -12.69 4.02 -10.16
CA ARG A 113 -13.73 4.81 -10.79
C ARG A 113 -15.09 4.46 -10.21
N LEU A 114 -15.81 5.46 -9.78
CA LEU A 114 -17.19 5.36 -9.30
C LEU A 114 -18.17 5.39 -10.49
N GLU A 115 -19.43 5.03 -10.23
CA GLU A 115 -20.51 5.07 -11.23
C GLU A 115 -20.73 6.48 -11.81
N ASN A 116 -20.54 7.52 -11.01
CA ASN A 116 -20.62 8.91 -11.43
C ASN A 116 -19.40 9.41 -12.22
N GLY A 117 -18.43 8.54 -12.51
CA GLY A 117 -17.22 8.87 -13.25
C GLY A 117 -16.07 9.47 -12.42
N ASN A 118 -16.31 9.83 -11.17
CA ASN A 118 -15.27 10.28 -10.24
C ASN A 118 -14.40 9.12 -9.76
N TYR A 119 -13.24 9.43 -9.17
CA TYR A 119 -12.36 8.45 -8.57
C TYR A 119 -12.32 8.63 -7.06
N ALA A 120 -12.29 7.51 -6.36
CA ALA A 120 -12.17 7.49 -4.90
C ALA A 120 -11.40 6.25 -4.44
N GLU A 121 -10.84 6.36 -3.25
CA GLU A 121 -10.21 5.24 -2.57
C GLU A 121 -11.30 4.37 -1.91
N ILE A 122 -11.66 3.25 -2.58
CA ILE A 122 -12.68 2.30 -2.10
C ILE A 122 -12.04 1.01 -1.58
N ASP A 123 -10.99 0.52 -2.25
CA ASP A 123 -10.29 -0.72 -1.93
C ASP A 123 -8.80 -0.46 -1.75
N PRO A 124 -8.11 -1.13 -0.80
CA PRO A 124 -6.66 -1.02 -0.66
C PRO A 124 -5.92 -1.88 -1.69
N ARG A 125 -6.19 -1.67 -2.99
CA ARG A 125 -5.70 -2.50 -4.12
C ARG A 125 -4.20 -2.66 -4.16
N ALA A 126 -3.47 -1.67 -3.69
CA ALA A 126 -2.00 -1.70 -3.65
C ALA A 126 -1.44 -2.86 -2.81
N VAL A 127 -2.23 -3.35 -1.83
CA VAL A 127 -1.82 -4.43 -0.91
C VAL A 127 -2.72 -5.67 -0.99
N THR A 128 -3.89 -5.60 -1.64
CA THR A 128 -4.84 -6.72 -1.69
C THR A 128 -5.02 -7.31 -3.08
N ASN A 129 -4.66 -6.57 -4.13
CA ASN A 129 -4.93 -7.03 -5.50
C ASN A 129 -3.84 -8.01 -5.95
N MET A 130 -4.27 -9.19 -6.36
CA MET A 130 -3.40 -10.17 -6.99
C MET A 130 -3.52 -10.03 -8.50
N MET A 131 -2.40 -9.72 -9.16
CA MET A 131 -2.30 -9.60 -10.61
C MET A 131 -0.97 -10.17 -11.10
N GLU A 132 -0.91 -10.52 -12.38
CA GLU A 132 0.33 -10.92 -13.01
C GLU A 132 1.26 -9.71 -13.13
N PRO A 133 2.42 -9.69 -12.45
CA PRO A 133 3.32 -8.54 -12.44
C PRO A 133 4.05 -8.34 -13.77
N GLY A 134 4.10 -9.37 -14.61
CA GLY A 134 4.83 -9.34 -15.86
C GLY A 134 6.33 -9.07 -15.68
N SER A 135 6.94 -8.29 -16.60
CA SER A 135 8.38 -8.02 -16.61
C SER A 135 8.89 -7.24 -15.40
N VAL A 136 8.03 -6.55 -14.64
CA VAL A 136 8.44 -5.85 -13.41
C VAL A 136 8.88 -6.82 -12.30
N PHE A 137 8.58 -8.12 -12.46
CA PHE A 137 9.05 -9.16 -11.54
C PHE A 137 10.49 -9.63 -11.82
N LYS A 138 11.07 -9.30 -12.98
CA LYS A 138 12.43 -9.72 -13.33
C LYS A 138 13.50 -9.31 -12.32
N PRO A 139 13.53 -8.06 -11.82
CA PRO A 139 14.49 -7.68 -10.78
C PRO A 139 14.42 -8.57 -9.54
N MET A 140 13.21 -8.99 -9.12
CA MET A 140 13.05 -9.91 -7.98
C MET A 140 13.69 -11.27 -8.25
N SER A 141 13.53 -11.80 -9.47
CA SER A 141 14.16 -13.05 -9.88
C SER A 141 15.70 -12.96 -9.86
N PHE A 142 16.26 -11.84 -10.28
CA PHE A 142 17.70 -11.59 -10.21
C PHE A 142 18.18 -11.44 -8.77
N MET A 143 17.44 -10.74 -7.92
CA MET A 143 17.77 -10.60 -6.49
C MET A 143 17.84 -11.96 -5.80
N VAL A 144 16.87 -12.83 -6.02
CA VAL A 144 16.87 -14.19 -5.47
C VAL A 144 18.07 -15.00 -5.99
N ALA A 145 18.34 -14.93 -7.29
CA ALA A 145 19.46 -15.65 -7.88
C ALA A 145 20.83 -15.15 -7.37
N MET A 146 20.95 -13.87 -7.03
CA MET A 146 22.14 -13.29 -6.40
C MET A 146 22.27 -13.73 -4.95
N ASP A 147 21.19 -13.72 -4.20
CA ASP A 147 21.15 -14.15 -2.80
C ASP A 147 21.52 -15.64 -2.66
N ASP A 148 21.05 -16.46 -3.59
CA ASP A 148 21.41 -17.88 -3.71
C ASP A 148 22.86 -18.09 -4.22
N GLY A 149 23.62 -17.03 -4.51
CA GLY A 149 24.99 -17.11 -5.03
C GLY A 149 25.11 -17.71 -6.44
N LYS A 150 24.00 -17.78 -7.21
CA LYS A 150 23.99 -18.34 -8.56
C LYS A 150 24.51 -17.37 -9.61
N ILE A 151 24.33 -16.08 -9.40
CA ILE A 151 24.78 -15.01 -10.29
C ILE A 151 25.37 -13.87 -9.48
N THR A 152 26.12 -13.02 -10.16
CA THR A 152 26.65 -11.74 -9.65
C THR A 152 26.35 -10.66 -10.67
N MET A 153 26.59 -9.39 -10.32
CA MET A 153 26.43 -8.27 -11.25
C MET A 153 27.31 -8.43 -12.53
N ASN A 154 28.43 -9.13 -12.43
CA ASN A 154 29.35 -9.38 -13.56
C ASN A 154 29.03 -10.67 -14.34
N THR A 155 28.03 -11.42 -13.91
CA THR A 155 27.62 -12.63 -14.63
C THR A 155 27.07 -12.27 -16.00
N THR A 156 27.58 -12.92 -17.03
CA THR A 156 27.14 -12.73 -18.41
C THR A 156 26.18 -13.83 -18.85
N CYS A 157 25.20 -13.43 -19.65
CA CYS A 157 24.27 -14.34 -20.31
C CYS A 157 24.31 -14.12 -21.83
N ASN A 158 24.51 -15.19 -22.58
CA ASN A 158 24.40 -15.08 -24.03
C ASN A 158 22.95 -15.27 -24.45
N THR A 159 22.28 -14.20 -24.84
CA THR A 159 20.90 -14.17 -25.32
C THR A 159 20.80 -14.54 -26.82
N GLY A 160 21.96 -14.67 -27.50
CA GLY A 160 22.04 -15.01 -28.91
C GLY A 160 21.24 -14.06 -29.78
N ASN A 161 20.40 -14.63 -30.63
CA ASN A 161 19.48 -13.87 -31.51
C ASN A 161 18.12 -13.55 -30.85
N GLY A 162 18.03 -13.61 -29.53
CA GLY A 162 16.79 -13.34 -28.79
C GLY A 162 15.74 -14.44 -28.85
N ILE A 163 16.10 -15.65 -29.28
CA ILE A 163 15.24 -16.83 -29.28
C ILE A 163 15.94 -17.97 -28.57
N ARG A 164 15.32 -18.50 -27.53
CA ARG A 164 15.82 -19.69 -26.82
C ARG A 164 14.70 -20.70 -26.62
N GLU A 165 14.99 -21.96 -26.89
CA GLU A 165 14.08 -23.05 -26.58
C GLU A 165 14.35 -23.53 -25.15
N MET A 166 13.32 -23.53 -24.32
CA MET A 166 13.37 -24.00 -22.93
C MET A 166 12.15 -24.84 -22.65
N HIS A 167 12.36 -26.05 -22.15
CA HIS A 167 11.28 -26.98 -21.80
C HIS A 167 10.23 -27.19 -22.92
N GLY A 168 10.69 -27.29 -24.18
CA GLY A 168 9.83 -27.46 -25.36
C GLY A 168 9.05 -26.20 -25.77
N ARG A 169 9.35 -25.03 -25.18
CA ARG A 169 8.74 -23.75 -25.54
C ARG A 169 9.80 -22.77 -26.04
N LYS A 170 9.46 -22.03 -27.10
CA LYS A 170 10.31 -20.96 -27.61
C LYS A 170 10.05 -19.68 -26.81
N MET A 171 11.05 -19.29 -26.03
CA MET A 171 11.10 -17.97 -25.38
C MET A 171 11.66 -16.98 -26.39
N ARG A 172 11.09 -15.77 -26.43
CA ARG A 172 11.48 -14.71 -27.33
C ARG A 172 11.68 -13.41 -26.54
N ASP A 173 12.82 -12.75 -26.77
CA ASP A 173 13.04 -11.40 -26.26
C ASP A 173 12.22 -10.38 -27.04
N SER A 174 12.03 -9.19 -26.48
CA SER A 174 11.34 -8.09 -27.19
C SER A 174 11.98 -7.76 -28.54
N ASP A 175 13.30 -7.89 -28.63
CA ASP A 175 14.13 -7.50 -29.77
C ASP A 175 14.50 -8.66 -30.71
N TRP A 176 13.92 -9.84 -30.52
CA TRP A 176 14.27 -11.02 -31.32
C TRP A 176 14.18 -10.80 -32.82
N ARG A 177 13.25 -9.93 -33.28
CA ARG A 177 13.10 -9.61 -34.71
C ARG A 177 14.23 -8.72 -35.25
N LYS A 178 14.97 -8.03 -34.33
CA LYS A 178 16.13 -7.19 -34.67
C LYS A 178 17.47 -7.95 -34.56
N GLY A 179 17.43 -9.25 -34.22
CA GLY A 179 18.62 -10.08 -34.10
C GLY A 179 19.05 -10.37 -32.66
N GLY A 180 18.25 -9.92 -31.66
CA GLY A 180 18.55 -10.09 -30.23
C GLY A 180 19.69 -9.17 -29.75
N ASN A 181 20.15 -9.41 -28.52
CA ASN A 181 21.12 -8.53 -27.84
C ASN A 181 22.49 -9.20 -27.63
N GLY A 182 22.68 -10.44 -28.07
CA GLY A 182 23.96 -11.15 -27.92
C GLY A 182 24.32 -11.47 -26.49
N VAL A 183 25.53 -11.10 -26.05
CA VAL A 183 25.99 -11.33 -24.68
C VAL A 183 25.76 -10.08 -23.84
N LEU A 184 25.02 -10.21 -22.75
CA LEU A 184 24.70 -9.16 -21.79
C LEU A 184 25.19 -9.53 -20.41
N THR A 185 25.53 -8.53 -19.61
CA THR A 185 25.70 -8.66 -18.16
C THR A 185 24.37 -8.53 -17.45
N VAL A 186 24.32 -8.87 -16.16
CA VAL A 186 23.07 -8.77 -15.36
C VAL A 186 22.46 -7.36 -15.35
N PRO A 187 23.23 -6.24 -15.28
CA PRO A 187 22.68 -4.88 -15.32
C PRO A 187 22.16 -4.42 -16.69
N GLU A 188 22.58 -5.04 -17.79
CA GLU A 188 22.17 -4.72 -19.17
C GLU A 188 20.89 -5.46 -19.55
#